data_7d100e49068c8766cc9ce9e45de95d1d
#
_entry.id   7d100e49068c8766cc9ce9e45de95d1d
#
_cell.length_a   1.000
_cell.length_b   1.000
_cell.length_c   1.000
_cell.angle_alpha   90.00
_cell.angle_beta   90.00
_cell.angle_gamma   90.00
#
_symmetry.space_group_name_H-M   'P 1'
#
loop_
_entity.id
_entity.type
_entity.pdbx_description
1 polymer ?
#
loop_
_entity_poly.entity_id
_entity_poly.type
_entity_poly.pdbx_seq_one_letter_code
_entity_poly.pdbx_strand_id
1 'polypeptide(L)'
;LGPGGLLPGEEVAPAPPPPPGPFAPLEARRDYLDHLRKSAQGLALKRGVVYLDAMGGAGGGILGQVLKRLEAPVELRELHPLPHPLFYGVAPDPRPEHLRTLRLLLREAKPPALGLALDGDADRLGVYLPGGEALPGDQALARLREAAQGREVEALGEGAYRFPWHLEEPDPFLAALLLMGVLL
;
A
#
# COMPACT_ATOMS: atom_id res chain seq x y z
N LEU A 1 -7.01 -35.50 -35.61
CA LEU A 1 -6.07 -35.42 -34.49
C LEU A 1 -5.92 -33.97 -34.12
N GLY A 2 -6.67 -33.48 -33.09
CA GLY A 2 -6.55 -32.17 -32.54
C GLY A 2 -5.45 -32.11 -31.47
N PRO A 3 -4.94 -30.91 -31.11
CA PRO A 3 -3.86 -30.78 -30.14
C PRO A 3 -4.32 -31.22 -28.75
N GLY A 4 -3.48 -31.95 -28.05
CA GLY A 4 -3.73 -32.68 -26.82
C GLY A 4 -4.40 -31.87 -25.71
N GLY A 5 -5.69 -32.13 -25.55
CA GLY A 5 -6.42 -31.79 -24.35
C GLY A 5 -6.20 -32.88 -23.31
N LEU A 6 -5.94 -32.54 -22.07
CA LEU A 6 -5.96 -33.46 -20.94
C LEU A 6 -7.29 -34.20 -20.88
N LEU A 7 -7.24 -35.51 -20.70
CA LEU A 7 -8.43 -36.34 -20.52
C LEU A 7 -9.16 -35.92 -19.22
N PRO A 8 -10.50 -35.92 -19.19
CA PRO A 8 -11.24 -35.59 -17.95
C PRO A 8 -10.94 -36.68 -16.91
N GLY A 9 -10.25 -36.29 -15.83
CA GLY A 9 -9.93 -37.18 -14.71
C GLY A 9 -8.45 -37.35 -14.36
N GLU A 10 -7.53 -36.77 -15.11
CA GLU A 10 -6.13 -36.72 -14.66
C GLU A 10 -5.94 -35.56 -13.65
N GLU A 11 -6.10 -35.89 -12.40
CA GLU A 11 -5.72 -35.05 -11.29
C GLU A 11 -4.18 -34.99 -11.27
N VAL A 12 -3.59 -33.90 -11.77
CA VAL A 12 -2.15 -33.68 -11.65
C VAL A 12 -1.87 -33.48 -10.17
N ALA A 13 -1.26 -34.47 -9.54
CA ALA A 13 -0.81 -34.34 -8.16
C ALA A 13 0.06 -33.08 -8.03
N PRO A 14 -0.15 -32.24 -7.00
CA PRO A 14 0.68 -31.08 -6.79
C PRO A 14 2.13 -31.52 -6.68
N ALA A 15 3.04 -30.82 -7.38
CA ALA A 15 4.46 -31.09 -7.28
C ALA A 15 4.89 -31.07 -5.79
N PRO A 16 5.73 -31.98 -5.34
CA PRO A 16 6.23 -31.96 -3.98
C PRO A 16 6.90 -30.62 -3.72
N PRO A 17 6.75 -30.06 -2.51
CA PRO A 17 7.44 -28.81 -2.16
C PRO A 17 8.94 -29.00 -2.35
N PRO A 18 9.67 -27.98 -2.83
CA PRO A 18 11.11 -28.05 -2.96
C PRO A 18 11.72 -28.37 -1.59
N PRO A 19 12.83 -29.12 -1.54
CA PRO A 19 13.52 -29.39 -0.29
C PRO A 19 13.87 -28.08 0.39
N PRO A 20 13.78 -27.98 1.72
CA PRO A 20 14.22 -26.79 2.44
C PRO A 20 15.69 -26.54 2.11
N GLY A 21 15.94 -25.43 1.44
CA GLY A 21 17.31 -24.97 1.17
C GLY A 21 17.99 -24.56 2.46
N PRO A 22 19.33 -24.39 2.48
CA PRO A 22 20.09 -23.92 3.64
C PRO A 22 19.89 -22.43 3.91
N PHE A 23 18.64 -21.95 3.82
CA PHE A 23 18.31 -20.55 4.05
C PHE A 23 17.89 -20.34 5.51
N ALA A 24 18.59 -19.44 6.20
CA ALA A 24 18.07 -18.89 7.45
C ALA A 24 16.70 -18.21 7.18
N PRO A 25 15.73 -18.29 8.12
CA PRO A 25 14.50 -17.55 7.98
C PRO A 25 14.80 -16.06 7.73
N LEU A 26 14.33 -15.53 6.62
CA LEU A 26 14.50 -14.11 6.30
C LEU A 26 13.55 -13.30 7.19
N GLU A 27 14.07 -12.46 8.05
CA GLU A 27 13.32 -11.50 8.85
C GLU A 27 12.84 -10.30 7.99
N ALA A 28 12.50 -10.58 6.72
CA ALA A 28 12.24 -9.60 5.67
C ALA A 28 11.25 -8.51 6.09
N ARG A 29 10.19 -8.88 6.80
CA ARG A 29 9.20 -7.90 7.27
C ARG A 29 9.80 -6.93 8.29
N ARG A 30 10.60 -7.42 9.22
CA ARG A 30 11.25 -6.60 10.24
C ARG A 30 12.25 -5.65 9.60
N ASP A 31 13.09 -6.18 8.72
CA ASP A 31 14.14 -5.42 8.05
C ASP A 31 13.54 -4.34 7.13
N TYR A 32 12.47 -4.67 6.42
CA TYR A 32 11.71 -3.70 5.63
C TYR A 32 11.10 -2.58 6.48
N LEU A 33 10.45 -2.91 7.61
CA LEU A 33 9.90 -1.90 8.51
C LEU A 33 10.97 -0.99 9.12
N ASP A 34 12.14 -1.52 9.43
CA ASP A 34 13.27 -0.74 9.93
C ASP A 34 13.87 0.15 8.82
N HIS A 35 13.88 -0.34 7.58
CA HIS A 35 14.28 0.45 6.42
C HIS A 35 13.30 1.59 6.14
N LEU A 36 11.99 1.32 6.11
CA LEU A 36 10.95 2.35 5.99
C LEU A 36 11.07 3.43 7.08
N ARG A 37 11.24 3.01 8.34
CA ARG A 37 11.44 3.93 9.45
C ARG A 37 12.65 4.85 9.23
N LYS A 38 13.77 4.30 8.75
CA LYS A 38 14.96 5.09 8.43
C LYS A 38 14.72 6.08 7.29
N SER A 39 14.07 5.64 6.22
CA SER A 39 13.76 6.46 5.05
C SER A 39 12.77 7.59 5.37
N ALA A 40 11.87 7.38 6.32
CA ALA A 40 10.90 8.35 6.81
C ALA A 40 11.43 9.20 7.99
N GLN A 41 12.67 8.99 8.40
CA GLN A 41 13.26 9.74 9.52
C GLN A 41 13.32 11.25 9.19
N GLY A 42 12.82 12.07 10.10
CA GLY A 42 12.75 13.53 9.92
C GLY A 42 11.48 14.03 9.21
N LEU A 43 10.56 13.14 8.80
CA LEU A 43 9.25 13.56 8.35
C LEU A 43 8.46 14.16 9.52
N ALA A 44 7.95 15.38 9.33
CA ALA A 44 7.09 16.06 10.31
C ALA A 44 5.64 15.57 10.15
N LEU A 45 5.36 14.36 10.62
CA LEU A 45 3.99 13.84 10.64
C LEU A 45 3.16 14.59 11.67
N LYS A 46 2.05 15.19 11.23
CA LYS A 46 1.14 15.94 12.08
C LYS A 46 -0.01 15.07 12.58
N ARG A 47 -0.72 15.57 13.59
CA ARG A 47 -1.93 14.90 14.10
C ARG A 47 -3.02 14.90 13.03
N GLY A 48 -3.60 13.73 12.78
CA GLY A 48 -4.71 13.56 11.85
C GLY A 48 -5.24 12.13 11.87
N VAL A 49 -6.30 11.88 11.11
CA VAL A 49 -6.89 10.55 10.95
C VAL A 49 -6.60 10.04 9.55
N VAL A 50 -6.03 8.85 9.44
CA VAL A 50 -5.79 8.17 8.16
C VAL A 50 -6.68 6.95 8.09
N TYR A 51 -7.47 6.87 7.03
CA TYR A 51 -8.22 5.68 6.65
C TYR A 51 -7.43 4.94 5.58
N LEU A 52 -6.97 3.74 5.86
CA LEU A 52 -6.27 2.88 4.88
C LEU A 52 -7.15 1.70 4.50
N ASP A 53 -7.46 1.54 3.24
CA ASP A 53 -8.05 0.30 2.73
C ASP A 53 -6.94 -0.59 2.14
N ALA A 54 -6.63 -1.69 2.83
CA ALA A 54 -5.65 -2.68 2.36
C ALA A 54 -6.28 -3.67 1.35
N MET A 55 -7.57 -3.52 1.02
CA MET A 55 -8.35 -4.28 0.05
C MET A 55 -8.24 -5.81 0.20
N GLY A 56 -7.83 -6.30 1.36
CA GLY A 56 -7.62 -7.75 1.59
C GLY A 56 -6.39 -8.31 0.88
N GLY A 57 -5.46 -7.46 0.51
CA GLY A 57 -4.19 -7.79 -0.13
C GLY A 57 -3.03 -8.02 0.86
N ALA A 58 -1.81 -7.99 0.34
CA ALA A 58 -0.58 -8.26 1.08
C ALA A 58 -0.16 -7.13 2.04
N GLY A 59 -0.67 -5.90 1.83
CA GLY A 59 -0.21 -4.69 2.51
C GLY A 59 -0.75 -4.48 3.92
N GLY A 60 -1.70 -5.29 4.40
CA GLY A 60 -2.36 -5.09 5.67
C GLY A 60 -1.42 -5.08 6.88
N GLY A 61 -1.63 -4.09 7.76
CA GLY A 61 -0.90 -3.92 9.02
C GLY A 61 0.53 -3.38 8.88
N ILE A 62 1.04 -3.12 7.68
CA ILE A 62 2.39 -2.57 7.47
C ILE A 62 2.45 -1.10 7.92
N LEU A 63 1.52 -0.27 7.43
CA LEU A 63 1.52 1.15 7.75
C LEU A 63 1.38 1.38 9.27
N GLY A 64 0.50 0.63 9.93
CA GLY A 64 0.33 0.73 11.39
C GLY A 64 1.60 0.41 12.17
N GLN A 65 2.36 -0.59 11.72
CA GLN A 65 3.61 -0.96 12.37
C GLN A 65 4.71 0.10 12.19
N VAL A 66 4.83 0.71 11.02
CA VAL A 66 5.85 1.76 10.81
C VAL A 66 5.45 3.05 11.53
N LEU A 67 4.18 3.45 11.54
CA LEU A 67 3.70 4.61 12.31
C LEU A 67 3.97 4.46 13.81
N LYS A 68 3.79 3.24 14.34
CA LYS A 68 4.15 2.94 15.74
C LYS A 68 5.65 3.09 15.99
N ARG A 69 6.51 2.62 15.06
CA ARG A 69 7.97 2.78 15.19
C ARG A 69 8.46 4.23 15.06
N LEU A 70 7.68 5.05 14.36
CA LEU A 70 7.94 6.49 14.21
C LEU A 70 7.35 7.33 15.36
N GLU A 71 6.58 6.70 16.27
CA GLU A 71 5.82 7.39 17.30
C GLU A 71 4.93 8.51 16.72
N ALA A 72 4.40 8.26 15.51
CA ALA A 72 3.65 9.25 14.76
C ALA A 72 2.32 9.59 15.47
N PRO A 73 1.95 10.89 15.57
CA PRO A 73 0.73 11.32 16.24
C PRO A 73 -0.53 11.14 15.34
N VAL A 74 -0.55 10.10 14.54
CA VAL A 74 -1.58 9.80 13.54
C VAL A 74 -2.47 8.69 14.05
N GLU A 75 -3.79 8.88 13.97
CA GLU A 75 -4.78 7.83 14.19
C GLU A 75 -4.99 7.08 12.87
N LEU A 76 -4.57 5.80 12.81
CA LEU A 76 -4.80 4.94 11.66
C LEU A 76 -6.07 4.09 11.87
N ARG A 77 -6.97 4.12 10.89
CA ARG A 77 -8.15 3.26 10.78
C ARG A 77 -8.02 2.40 9.54
N GLU A 78 -7.73 1.14 9.72
CA GLU A 78 -7.46 0.21 8.63
C GLU A 78 -8.71 -0.59 8.27
N LEU A 79 -9.05 -0.60 6.99
CA LEU A 79 -10.13 -1.38 6.38
C LEU A 79 -9.52 -2.60 5.69
N HIS A 80 -10.21 -3.73 5.74
CA HIS A 80 -9.82 -4.97 5.09
C HIS A 80 -8.33 -5.36 5.31
N PRO A 81 -7.81 -5.33 6.56
CA PRO A 81 -6.38 -5.50 6.83
C PRO A 81 -5.90 -6.95 6.71
N LEU A 82 -6.83 -7.92 6.68
CA LEU A 82 -6.48 -9.34 6.60
C LEU A 82 -6.51 -9.80 5.14
N PRO A 83 -5.49 -10.55 4.69
CA PRO A 83 -5.50 -11.14 3.36
C PRO A 83 -6.74 -12.02 3.15
N HIS A 84 -7.41 -11.83 2.02
CA HIS A 84 -8.63 -12.57 1.68
C HIS A 84 -8.55 -13.10 0.25
N PRO A 85 -8.76 -14.41 -0.01
CA PRO A 85 -8.54 -15.03 -1.32
C PRO A 85 -9.44 -14.48 -2.42
N LEU A 86 -10.57 -13.87 -2.08
CA LEU A 86 -11.49 -13.20 -3.01
C LEU A 86 -11.53 -11.69 -2.81
N PHE A 87 -10.56 -11.09 -2.10
CA PHE A 87 -10.49 -9.65 -1.86
C PHE A 87 -11.82 -9.04 -1.39
N TYR A 88 -12.55 -9.77 -0.53
CA TYR A 88 -13.89 -9.41 -0.05
C TYR A 88 -14.92 -9.19 -1.18
N GLY A 89 -14.72 -9.81 -2.35
CA GLY A 89 -15.61 -9.72 -3.50
C GLY A 89 -15.46 -8.45 -4.34
N VAL A 90 -14.39 -7.69 -4.13
CA VAL A 90 -14.07 -6.46 -4.86
C VAL A 90 -12.72 -6.61 -5.56
N ALA A 91 -12.58 -6.09 -6.77
CA ALA A 91 -11.27 -6.07 -7.43
C ALA A 91 -10.27 -5.27 -6.58
N PRO A 92 -9.08 -5.82 -6.27
CA PRO A 92 -8.08 -5.15 -5.43
C PRO A 92 -7.30 -4.11 -6.24
N ASP A 93 -8.00 -3.10 -6.70
CA ASP A 93 -7.51 -1.98 -7.51
C ASP A 93 -7.98 -0.68 -6.84
N PRO A 94 -7.09 0.23 -6.45
CA PRO A 94 -7.39 1.39 -5.62
C PRO A 94 -8.16 2.51 -6.35
N ARG A 95 -9.09 2.14 -7.25
CA ARG A 95 -9.95 3.08 -8.00
C ARG A 95 -11.23 3.43 -7.23
N PRO A 96 -11.81 4.60 -7.49
CA PRO A 96 -12.99 5.10 -6.77
C PRO A 96 -14.20 4.17 -6.76
N GLU A 97 -14.43 3.40 -7.83
CA GLU A 97 -15.53 2.46 -7.95
C GLU A 97 -15.45 1.27 -6.99
N HIS A 98 -14.23 0.90 -6.57
CA HIS A 98 -13.97 -0.21 -5.66
C HIS A 98 -13.93 0.22 -4.18
N LEU A 99 -13.87 1.53 -3.89
CA LEU A 99 -13.58 2.08 -2.56
C LEU A 99 -14.77 2.79 -1.93
N ARG A 100 -15.98 2.24 -2.10
CA ARG A 100 -17.21 2.85 -1.59
C ARG A 100 -17.16 3.14 -0.10
N THR A 101 -16.70 2.18 0.71
CA THR A 101 -16.63 2.32 2.17
C THR A 101 -15.64 3.40 2.58
N LEU A 102 -14.42 3.37 2.04
CA LEU A 102 -13.40 4.38 2.30
C LEU A 102 -13.91 5.79 1.98
N ARG A 103 -14.53 5.96 0.82
CA ARG A 103 -15.06 7.25 0.36
C ARG A 103 -16.21 7.76 1.21
N LEU A 104 -17.07 6.88 1.70
CA LEU A 104 -18.15 7.25 2.64
C LEU A 104 -17.58 7.73 3.98
N LEU A 105 -16.58 7.02 4.53
CA LEU A 105 -15.92 7.44 5.77
C LEU A 105 -15.26 8.80 5.64
N LEU A 106 -14.64 9.09 4.48
CA LEU A 106 -14.00 10.39 4.23
C LEU A 106 -14.99 11.55 4.06
N ARG A 107 -16.22 11.28 3.62
CA ARG A 107 -17.28 12.31 3.57
C ARG A 107 -17.71 12.78 4.95
N GLU A 108 -17.69 11.88 5.92
CA GLU A 108 -18.04 12.16 7.33
C GLU A 108 -16.84 12.58 8.17
N ALA A 109 -15.61 12.41 7.64
CA ALA A 109 -14.39 12.69 8.37
C ALA A 109 -14.18 14.20 8.55
N LYS A 110 -13.81 14.59 9.76
CA LYS A 110 -13.38 15.97 10.05
C LYS A 110 -11.90 16.13 9.73
N PRO A 111 -11.48 17.19 9.00
CA PRO A 111 -10.07 17.48 8.78
C PRO A 111 -9.30 17.71 10.09
N PRO A 112 -8.00 17.40 10.16
CA PRO A 112 -7.21 16.79 9.08
C PRO A 112 -7.44 15.28 8.96
N ALA A 113 -7.81 14.85 7.76
CA ALA A 113 -8.05 13.44 7.44
C ALA A 113 -7.52 13.10 6.04
N LEU A 114 -7.10 11.86 5.83
CA LEU A 114 -6.58 11.35 4.57
C LEU A 114 -7.07 9.93 4.34
N GLY A 115 -7.45 9.61 3.10
CA GLY A 115 -7.76 8.26 2.66
C GLY A 115 -6.64 7.70 1.81
N LEU A 116 -6.29 6.46 2.05
CA LEU A 116 -5.29 5.71 1.32
C LEU A 116 -5.87 4.35 0.94
N ALA A 117 -5.51 3.83 -0.21
CA ALA A 117 -5.88 2.48 -0.62
C ALA A 117 -4.71 1.81 -1.33
N LEU A 118 -4.51 0.52 -1.03
CA LEU A 118 -3.50 -0.31 -1.68
C LEU A 118 -4.17 -1.21 -2.71
N ASP A 119 -3.41 -1.72 -3.65
CA ASP A 119 -3.84 -2.84 -4.48
C ASP A 119 -3.48 -4.20 -3.87
N GLY A 120 -3.70 -5.29 -4.60
CA GLY A 120 -3.62 -6.66 -4.07
C GLY A 120 -2.24 -7.08 -3.60
N ASP A 121 -1.19 -6.69 -4.29
CA ASP A 121 0.23 -6.97 -3.99
C ASP A 121 0.96 -5.81 -3.29
N ALA A 122 0.25 -4.68 -3.12
CA ALA A 122 0.72 -3.49 -2.43
C ALA A 122 1.93 -2.84 -3.11
N ASP A 123 1.85 -2.62 -4.42
CA ASP A 123 2.80 -1.83 -5.20
C ASP A 123 2.22 -0.48 -5.67
N ARG A 124 0.87 -0.30 -5.59
CA ARG A 124 0.16 0.94 -5.95
C ARG A 124 -0.57 1.56 -4.76
N LEU A 125 -0.66 2.88 -4.78
CA LEU A 125 -1.33 3.70 -3.77
C LEU A 125 -2.37 4.61 -4.41
N GLY A 126 -3.63 4.43 -4.05
CA GLY A 126 -4.69 5.39 -4.27
C GLY A 126 -4.76 6.39 -3.11
N VAL A 127 -4.95 7.67 -3.41
CA VAL A 127 -5.02 8.75 -2.41
C VAL A 127 -6.36 9.45 -2.51
N TYR A 128 -6.99 9.69 -1.37
CA TYR A 128 -8.33 10.26 -1.27
C TYR A 128 -8.37 11.38 -0.25
N LEU A 129 -8.96 12.50 -0.64
CA LEU A 129 -9.10 13.68 0.21
C LEU A 129 -10.38 13.63 1.08
N PRO A 130 -10.51 14.47 2.10
CA PRO A 130 -11.77 14.69 2.79
C PRO A 130 -12.89 15.03 1.78
N GLY A 131 -14.07 14.41 1.94
CA GLY A 131 -15.12 14.43 0.93
C GLY A 131 -15.13 13.19 0.02
N GLY A 132 -14.08 12.37 0.05
CA GLY A 132 -14.02 11.08 -0.66
C GLY A 132 -13.67 11.19 -2.14
N GLU A 133 -13.08 12.30 -2.57
CA GLU A 133 -12.57 12.47 -3.93
C GLU A 133 -11.14 11.94 -4.05
N ALA A 134 -10.85 11.27 -5.18
CA ALA A 134 -9.50 10.81 -5.46
C ALA A 134 -8.58 11.99 -5.78
N LEU A 135 -7.38 11.99 -5.22
CA LEU A 135 -6.32 12.90 -5.62
C LEU A 135 -5.72 12.38 -6.95
N PRO A 136 -5.75 13.17 -8.05
CA PRO A 136 -5.16 12.76 -9.31
C PRO A 136 -3.67 12.40 -9.19
N GLY A 137 -3.21 11.42 -9.97
CA GLY A 137 -1.85 10.88 -9.87
C GLY A 137 -0.76 11.92 -10.12
N ASP A 138 -0.98 12.86 -11.03
CA ASP A 138 -0.06 13.99 -11.29
C ASP A 138 0.04 14.93 -10.07
N GLN A 139 -1.07 15.19 -9.39
CA GLN A 139 -1.09 15.98 -8.16
C GLN A 139 -0.45 15.23 -7.00
N ALA A 140 -0.71 13.91 -6.88
CA ALA A 140 -0.04 13.07 -5.88
C ALA A 140 1.48 13.07 -6.10
N LEU A 141 1.95 12.92 -7.33
CA LEU A 141 3.36 12.99 -7.69
C LEU A 141 3.99 14.35 -7.35
N ALA A 142 3.27 15.45 -7.62
CA ALA A 142 3.74 16.78 -7.25
C ALA A 142 3.93 16.92 -5.73
N ARG A 143 2.98 16.41 -4.92
CA ARG A 143 3.10 16.40 -3.45
C ARG A 143 4.22 15.48 -2.96
N LEU A 144 4.44 14.34 -3.60
CA LEU A 144 5.55 13.45 -3.27
C LEU A 144 6.90 14.12 -3.52
N ARG A 145 7.05 14.83 -4.64
CA ARG A 145 8.28 15.59 -4.96
C ARG A 145 8.54 16.72 -3.97
N GLU A 146 7.49 17.41 -3.54
CA GLU A 146 7.56 18.41 -2.45
C GLU A 146 8.06 17.75 -1.15
N ALA A 147 7.42 16.66 -0.73
CA ALA A 147 7.76 15.94 0.50
C ALA A 147 9.15 15.31 0.47
N ALA A 148 9.63 14.90 -0.70
CA ALA A 148 10.95 14.28 -0.89
C ALA A 148 12.12 15.27 -0.80
N GLN A 149 11.85 16.59 -0.72
CA GLN A 149 12.86 17.64 -0.50
C GLN A 149 14.03 17.60 -1.50
N GLY A 150 13.72 17.46 -2.78
CA GLY A 150 14.70 17.44 -3.88
C GLY A 150 15.29 16.06 -4.18
N ARG A 151 14.92 15.02 -3.43
CA ARG A 151 15.24 13.64 -3.80
C ARG A 151 14.33 13.19 -4.95
N GLU A 152 14.85 12.32 -5.78
CA GLU A 152 14.14 11.82 -6.96
C GLU A 152 12.89 11.01 -6.60
N VAL A 153 11.80 11.26 -7.34
CA VAL A 153 10.53 10.51 -7.26
C VAL A 153 10.05 10.26 -8.68
N GLU A 154 9.85 9.01 -9.00
CA GLU A 154 9.37 8.54 -10.28
C GLU A 154 7.96 7.96 -10.19
N ALA A 155 7.12 8.23 -11.21
CA ALA A 155 5.86 7.54 -11.40
C ALA A 155 6.04 6.48 -12.48
N LEU A 156 5.83 5.21 -12.15
CA LEU A 156 5.94 4.07 -13.07
C LEU A 156 4.59 3.68 -13.67
N GLY A 157 3.51 4.32 -13.23
CA GLY A 157 2.15 4.08 -13.64
C GLY A 157 1.18 4.76 -12.69
N GLU A 158 -0.10 4.47 -12.83
CA GLU A 158 -1.14 5.01 -11.95
C GLU A 158 -0.97 4.47 -10.52
N GLY A 159 -0.59 5.35 -9.61
CA GLY A 159 -0.41 5.02 -8.19
C GLY A 159 0.91 4.31 -7.84
N ALA A 160 1.73 3.92 -8.82
CA ALA A 160 3.03 3.28 -8.59
C ALA A 160 4.14 4.33 -8.51
N TYR A 161 4.71 4.53 -7.33
CA TYR A 161 5.75 5.53 -7.08
C TYR A 161 7.03 4.86 -6.61
N ARG A 162 8.13 5.12 -7.34
CA ARG A 162 9.47 4.64 -7.02
C ARG A 162 10.32 5.77 -6.44
N PHE A 163 11.17 5.39 -5.51
CA PHE A 163 12.11 6.28 -4.83
C PHE A 163 13.51 5.68 -4.95
N PRO A 164 14.32 6.02 -5.98
CA PRO A 164 15.61 5.39 -6.26
C PRO A 164 16.61 5.43 -5.08
N TRP A 165 16.41 6.37 -4.16
CA TRP A 165 17.19 6.49 -2.93
C TRP A 165 16.70 5.59 -1.77
N HIS A 166 15.62 4.84 -2.00
CA HIS A 166 15.00 3.95 -0.99
C HIS A 166 15.01 2.49 -1.48
N LEU A 167 14.24 2.17 -2.52
CA LEU A 167 14.15 0.85 -3.14
C LEU A 167 14.06 0.99 -4.68
N GLU A 168 14.45 -0.06 -5.39
CA GLU A 168 14.32 -0.11 -6.86
C GLU A 168 12.87 -0.31 -7.31
N GLU A 169 12.06 -0.96 -6.49
CA GLU A 169 10.64 -1.22 -6.74
C GLU A 169 9.76 -0.08 -6.20
N PRO A 170 8.51 0.08 -6.71
CA PRO A 170 7.54 1.01 -6.14
C PRO A 170 7.28 0.71 -4.66
N ASP A 171 7.16 1.76 -3.86
CA ASP A 171 6.86 1.61 -2.43
C ASP A 171 5.70 2.50 -2.00
N PRO A 172 4.47 1.96 -1.91
CA PRO A 172 3.28 2.71 -1.52
C PRO A 172 3.32 3.15 -0.05
N PHE A 173 4.09 2.46 0.82
CA PHE A 173 4.17 2.82 2.24
C PHE A 173 5.08 4.04 2.45
N LEU A 174 6.20 4.13 1.72
CA LEU A 174 6.99 5.35 1.73
C LEU A 174 6.22 6.51 1.10
N ALA A 175 5.51 6.27 -0.02
CA ALA A 175 4.63 7.27 -0.63
C ALA A 175 3.56 7.76 0.37
N ALA A 176 2.90 6.84 1.09
CA ALA A 176 1.91 7.16 2.11
C ALA A 176 2.50 8.04 3.22
N LEU A 177 3.67 7.70 3.77
CA LEU A 177 4.33 8.47 4.82
C LEU A 177 4.70 9.88 4.35
N LEU A 178 5.24 10.02 3.13
CA LEU A 178 5.56 11.31 2.54
C LEU A 178 4.30 12.17 2.34
N LEU A 179 3.24 11.60 1.77
CA LEU A 179 1.98 12.31 1.55
C LEU A 179 1.29 12.71 2.85
N MET A 180 1.36 11.88 3.89
CA MET A 180 0.87 12.24 5.23
C MET A 180 1.61 13.46 5.80
N GLY A 181 2.91 13.61 5.53
CA GLY A 181 3.71 14.76 5.97
C GLY A 181 3.28 16.09 5.35
N VAL A 182 2.65 16.09 4.17
CA VAL A 182 2.26 17.30 3.43
C VAL A 182 0.75 17.50 3.33
N LEU A 183 -0.07 16.45 3.53
CA LEU A 183 -1.52 16.51 3.39
C LEU A 183 -2.28 16.53 4.74
N LEU A 184 -1.64 16.13 5.85
CA LEU A 184 -2.15 16.29 7.22
C LEU A 184 -1.51 17.52 7.87
#